data_b62613544ce5f26d6080bc0332ea9675
#
_entry.id   b62613544ce5f26d6080bc0332ea9675
#
_cell.length_a   1.000
_cell.length_b   1.000
_cell.length_c   1.000
_cell.angle_alpha   90.00
_cell.angle_beta   90.00
_cell.angle_gamma   90.00
#
_symmetry.space_group_name_H-M   'P 1'
#
loop_
_entity.id
_entity.type
_entity.pdbx_description
1 polymer ?
#
loop_
_entity_poly.entity_id
_entity_poly.type
_entity_poly.pdbx_seq_one_letter_code
_entity_poly.pdbx_strand_id
1 'polypeptide(L)'
;MAAPVDISRVYLNEDGQGVITCHHCDVHRPIQTSQYLHESIHRKLIKTKCKNCESIFYVRFNCRKYPRIPVHFPGKLVRLHSQKVLGNVQIISLSIGGISFILAQDISINIGDVFDIQFVLDDDGQSMIHEEIIVRRTNGPCIGAEFSHHDTYKYELDFYISARGGAFE
;
A
#
# COMPACT_ATOMS: atom_id res chain seq x y z
N MET A 1 -16.75 24.11 -13.33
CA MET A 1 -16.05 23.24 -12.36
C MET A 1 -16.77 21.89 -12.38
N ALA A 2 -16.07 20.79 -12.67
CA ALA A 2 -16.69 19.46 -12.58
C ALA A 2 -16.96 19.16 -11.09
N ALA A 3 -18.17 18.67 -10.79
CA ALA A 3 -18.51 18.24 -9.44
C ALA A 3 -17.51 17.15 -8.97
N PRO A 4 -17.14 17.12 -7.68
CA PRO A 4 -16.28 16.07 -7.17
C PRO A 4 -16.93 14.72 -7.46
N VAL A 5 -16.18 13.82 -8.08
CA VAL A 5 -16.65 12.45 -8.36
C VAL A 5 -16.67 11.70 -7.06
N ASP A 6 -17.83 11.26 -6.64
CA ASP A 6 -18.03 10.51 -5.40
C ASP A 6 -17.48 9.08 -5.58
N ILE A 7 -16.38 8.75 -4.89
CA ILE A 7 -15.64 7.49 -5.03
C ILE A 7 -15.68 6.71 -3.72
N SER A 8 -16.36 5.58 -3.72
CA SER A 8 -16.31 4.61 -2.62
C SER A 8 -15.10 3.68 -2.78
N ARG A 9 -14.30 3.53 -1.74
CA ARG A 9 -13.22 2.53 -1.69
C ARG A 9 -13.75 1.26 -1.07
N VAL A 10 -13.61 0.15 -1.77
CA VAL A 10 -14.04 -1.16 -1.31
C VAL A 10 -12.84 -2.06 -1.17
N TYR A 11 -12.61 -2.52 0.06
CA TYR A 11 -11.57 -3.51 0.34
C TYR A 11 -12.12 -4.90 0.08
N LEU A 12 -11.37 -5.71 -0.67
CA LEU A 12 -11.69 -7.10 -0.96
C LEU A 12 -10.73 -8.00 -0.19
N ASN A 13 -11.27 -9.03 0.47
CA ASN A 13 -10.45 -10.09 1.04
C ASN A 13 -9.87 -11.01 -0.05
N GLU A 14 -9.09 -12.02 0.36
CA GLU A 14 -8.45 -12.97 -0.55
C GLU A 14 -9.47 -13.78 -1.39
N ASP A 15 -10.69 -13.94 -0.89
CA ASP A 15 -11.80 -14.60 -1.60
C ASP A 15 -12.56 -13.67 -2.54
N GLY A 16 -12.20 -12.39 -2.62
CA GLY A 16 -12.88 -11.39 -3.43
C GLY A 16 -14.18 -10.88 -2.82
N GLN A 17 -14.37 -11.05 -1.52
CA GLN A 17 -15.53 -10.55 -0.80
C GLN A 17 -15.24 -9.15 -0.27
N GLY A 18 -16.26 -8.30 -0.28
CA GLY A 18 -16.19 -6.94 0.25
C GLY A 18 -17.57 -6.36 0.48
N VAL A 19 -17.61 -5.10 0.95
CA VAL A 19 -18.86 -4.38 1.18
C VAL A 19 -18.80 -3.04 0.47
N ILE A 20 -19.79 -2.77 -0.37
CA ILE A 20 -20.01 -1.45 -0.97
C ILE A 20 -20.97 -0.67 -0.06
N THR A 21 -20.54 0.52 0.37
CA THR A 21 -21.37 1.46 1.12
C THR A 21 -21.80 2.60 0.20
N CYS A 22 -23.08 2.90 0.18
CA CYS A 22 -23.62 4.04 -0.54
C CYS A 22 -23.46 5.31 0.29
N HIS A 23 -22.75 6.32 -0.20
CA HIS A 23 -22.56 7.59 0.50
C HIS A 23 -23.83 8.47 0.62
N HIS A 24 -24.90 8.16 -0.13
CA HIS A 24 -26.14 8.93 -0.09
C HIS A 24 -27.19 8.41 0.90
N CYS A 25 -27.15 7.11 1.22
CA CYS A 25 -28.14 6.49 2.10
C CYS A 25 -27.57 5.45 3.04
N ASP A 26 -26.23 5.37 3.15
CA ASP A 26 -25.44 4.50 4.02
C ASP A 26 -25.80 3.00 3.97
N VAL A 27 -26.56 2.59 2.95
CA VAL A 27 -26.89 1.18 2.79
C VAL A 27 -25.62 0.40 2.43
N HIS A 28 -25.38 -0.68 3.16
CA HIS A 28 -24.27 -1.62 2.96
C HIS A 28 -24.72 -2.78 2.08
N ARG A 29 -23.91 -3.10 1.08
CA ARG A 29 -24.18 -4.20 0.16
C ARG A 29 -22.97 -5.13 0.07
N PRO A 30 -23.08 -6.38 0.55
CA PRO A 30 -22.02 -7.36 0.33
C PRO A 30 -21.89 -7.68 -1.16
N ILE A 31 -20.66 -7.90 -1.58
CA ILE A 31 -20.31 -8.28 -2.95
C ILE A 31 -19.33 -9.44 -2.95
N GLN A 32 -19.40 -10.24 -4.01
CA GLN A 32 -18.46 -11.31 -4.32
C GLN A 32 -17.91 -11.04 -5.72
N THR A 33 -16.60 -10.81 -5.83
CA THR A 33 -15.97 -10.41 -7.08
C THR A 33 -14.69 -11.17 -7.38
N SER A 34 -14.70 -12.48 -7.15
CA SER A 34 -13.52 -13.34 -7.36
C SER A 34 -12.87 -13.19 -8.75
N GLN A 35 -13.67 -12.91 -9.78
CA GLN A 35 -13.20 -12.63 -11.14
C GLN A 35 -12.42 -11.30 -11.27
N TYR A 36 -12.42 -10.44 -10.26
CA TYR A 36 -11.80 -9.12 -10.28
C TYR A 36 -10.53 -9.02 -9.43
N LEU A 37 -10.02 -10.12 -8.90
CA LEU A 37 -8.80 -10.14 -8.09
C LEU A 37 -7.50 -9.85 -8.86
N HIS A 38 -7.58 -9.69 -10.21
CA HIS A 38 -6.44 -9.35 -11.02
C HIS A 38 -6.00 -7.90 -10.83
N GLU A 39 -4.69 -7.65 -10.77
CA GLU A 39 -4.08 -6.33 -10.51
C GLU A 39 -4.61 -5.16 -11.36
N SER A 40 -5.14 -5.43 -12.55
CA SER A 40 -5.65 -4.40 -13.45
C SER A 40 -6.89 -3.67 -12.94
N ILE A 41 -7.67 -4.28 -12.03
CA ILE A 41 -8.93 -3.69 -11.57
C ILE A 41 -8.73 -2.61 -10.50
N HIS A 42 -7.62 -2.63 -9.75
CA HIS A 42 -7.32 -1.63 -8.73
C HIS A 42 -7.23 -0.20 -9.27
N ARG A 43 -7.02 -0.06 -10.59
CA ARG A 43 -6.90 1.23 -11.27
C ARG A 43 -8.21 1.69 -11.91
N LYS A 44 -9.21 0.82 -12.01
CA LYS A 44 -10.47 1.13 -12.68
C LYS A 44 -11.49 1.70 -11.69
N LEU A 45 -12.19 2.74 -12.14
CA LEU A 45 -13.39 3.24 -11.49
C LEU A 45 -14.59 2.53 -12.11
N ILE A 46 -15.37 1.87 -11.28
CA ILE A 46 -16.57 1.16 -11.72
C ILE A 46 -17.78 1.98 -11.33
N LYS A 47 -18.55 2.41 -12.35
CA LYS A 47 -19.80 3.12 -12.15
C LYS A 47 -20.85 2.17 -11.57
N THR A 48 -21.45 2.55 -10.48
CA THR A 48 -22.43 1.73 -9.74
C THR A 48 -23.69 2.56 -9.44
N LYS A 49 -24.85 1.90 -9.43
CA LYS A 49 -26.14 2.48 -9.03
C LYS A 49 -26.58 1.83 -7.70
N CYS A 50 -26.93 2.65 -6.72
CA CYS A 50 -27.51 2.17 -5.48
C CYS A 50 -28.88 1.57 -5.73
N LYS A 51 -29.16 0.38 -5.19
CA LYS A 51 -30.47 -0.26 -5.34
C LYS A 51 -31.53 0.35 -4.42
N ASN A 52 -31.11 1.07 -3.36
CA ASN A 52 -32.03 1.66 -2.39
C ASN A 52 -32.43 3.09 -2.76
N CYS A 53 -31.47 3.99 -3.02
CA CYS A 53 -31.76 5.40 -3.31
C CYS A 53 -31.52 5.80 -4.76
N GLU A 54 -31.16 4.84 -5.63
CA GLU A 54 -30.90 5.02 -7.07
C GLU A 54 -29.76 5.98 -7.43
N SER A 55 -29.05 6.55 -6.45
CA SER A 55 -27.90 7.40 -6.69
C SER A 55 -26.80 6.66 -7.46
N ILE A 56 -26.07 7.41 -8.29
CA ILE A 56 -24.96 6.89 -9.08
C ILE A 56 -23.66 7.38 -8.43
N PHE A 57 -22.73 6.46 -8.17
CA PHE A 57 -21.40 6.73 -7.65
C PHE A 57 -20.37 5.79 -8.27
N TYR A 58 -19.10 6.01 -7.96
CA TYR A 58 -18.02 5.19 -8.47
C TYR A 58 -17.38 4.36 -7.35
N VAL A 59 -16.98 3.14 -7.68
CA VAL A 59 -16.33 2.22 -6.78
C VAL A 59 -14.91 1.97 -7.27
N ARG A 60 -13.96 1.99 -6.35
CA ARG A 60 -12.58 1.54 -6.58
C ARG A 60 -12.27 0.39 -5.65
N PHE A 61 -11.95 -0.77 -6.21
CA PHE A 61 -11.55 -1.93 -5.43
C PHE A 61 -10.11 -1.82 -4.95
N ASN A 62 -9.87 -2.26 -3.72
CA ASN A 62 -8.56 -2.39 -3.12
C ASN A 62 -8.41 -3.85 -2.64
N CYS A 63 -7.57 -4.63 -3.32
CA CYS A 63 -7.29 -6.03 -2.99
C CYS A 63 -5.93 -6.18 -2.27
N ARG A 64 -5.45 -5.14 -1.61
CA ARG A 64 -4.22 -5.22 -0.82
C ARG A 64 -4.48 -6.05 0.43
N LYS A 65 -3.61 -7.01 0.67
CA LYS A 65 -3.63 -7.82 1.89
C LYS A 65 -3.44 -6.95 3.15
N TYR A 66 -2.59 -5.93 3.04
CA TYR A 66 -2.25 -5.05 4.15
C TYR A 66 -2.56 -3.59 3.83
N PRO A 67 -3.07 -2.81 4.81
CA PRO A 67 -3.23 -1.37 4.68
C PRO A 67 -1.87 -0.71 4.49
N ARG A 68 -1.88 0.44 3.83
CA ARG A 68 -0.68 1.26 3.63
C ARG A 68 -0.91 2.64 4.18
N ILE A 69 0.05 3.10 4.96
CA ILE A 69 0.08 4.47 5.45
C ILE A 69 1.05 5.31 4.62
N PRO A 70 0.73 6.57 4.30
CA PRO A 70 1.69 7.51 3.75
C PRO A 70 2.69 7.90 4.84
N VAL A 71 3.96 7.95 4.49
CA VAL A 71 5.05 8.34 5.39
C VAL A 71 6.09 9.17 4.63
N HIS A 72 6.99 9.84 5.37
CA HIS A 72 8.09 10.60 4.80
C HIS A 72 9.36 10.38 5.62
N PHE A 73 10.07 9.27 5.36
CA PHE A 73 11.31 8.95 6.08
C PHE A 73 12.51 8.97 5.14
N PRO A 74 13.60 9.61 5.55
CA PRO A 74 14.88 9.37 4.91
C PRO A 74 15.32 7.94 5.20
N GLY A 75 15.89 7.28 4.20
CA GLY A 75 16.40 5.92 4.32
C GLY A 75 17.62 5.70 3.45
N LYS A 76 18.20 4.52 3.57
CA LYS A 76 19.34 4.05 2.79
C LYS A 76 19.01 2.73 2.12
N LEU A 77 19.36 2.62 0.86
CA LEU A 77 19.35 1.37 0.12
C LEU A 77 20.75 0.76 0.19
N VAL A 78 20.84 -0.49 0.60
CA VAL A 78 22.10 -1.18 0.87
C VAL A 78 22.14 -2.48 0.08
N ARG A 79 23.31 -2.83 -0.46
CA ARG A 79 23.49 -4.11 -1.18
C ARG A 79 23.62 -5.25 -0.17
N LEU A 80 22.77 -6.28 -0.33
CA LEU A 80 22.60 -7.37 0.62
C LEU A 80 23.92 -7.97 1.12
N HIS A 81 24.81 -8.44 0.28
CA HIS A 81 26.00 -9.18 0.72
C HIS A 81 27.19 -8.31 1.08
N SER A 82 27.31 -7.13 0.52
CA SER A 82 28.51 -6.28 0.70
C SER A 82 28.32 -5.19 1.73
N GLN A 83 27.10 -5.00 2.24
CA GLN A 83 26.70 -3.91 3.13
C GLN A 83 27.07 -2.52 2.58
N LYS A 84 27.32 -2.45 1.27
CA LYS A 84 27.61 -1.19 0.59
C LYS A 84 26.36 -0.37 0.41
N VAL A 85 26.37 0.85 0.93
CA VAL A 85 25.30 1.81 0.67
C VAL A 85 25.29 2.15 -0.82
N LEU A 86 24.17 1.88 -1.49
CA LEU A 86 23.95 2.19 -2.90
C LEU A 86 23.48 3.63 -3.09
N GLY A 87 22.64 4.13 -2.19
CA GLY A 87 22.14 5.48 -2.24
C GLY A 87 21.13 5.79 -1.13
N ASN A 88 20.80 7.07 -1.04
CA ASN A 88 19.74 7.55 -0.18
C ASN A 88 18.38 7.38 -0.87
N VAL A 89 17.36 7.12 -0.09
CA VAL A 89 15.99 6.97 -0.53
C VAL A 89 15.04 7.79 0.33
N GLN A 90 13.92 8.19 -0.23
CA GLN A 90 12.81 8.77 0.51
C GLN A 90 11.67 7.76 0.57
N ILE A 91 11.38 7.25 1.75
CA ILE A 91 10.26 6.34 1.99
C ILE A 91 8.97 7.15 1.94
N ILE A 92 8.01 6.72 1.13
CA ILE A 92 6.75 7.45 0.89
C ILE A 92 5.49 6.68 1.29
N SER A 93 5.62 5.38 1.48
CA SER A 93 4.49 4.54 1.92
C SER A 93 4.99 3.27 2.57
N LEU A 94 4.32 2.87 3.65
CA LEU A 94 4.68 1.73 4.48
C LEU A 94 3.47 0.84 4.75
N SER A 95 3.68 -0.47 4.77
CA SER A 95 2.72 -1.48 5.23
C SER A 95 3.47 -2.64 5.88
N ILE A 96 2.77 -3.54 6.57
CA ILE A 96 3.38 -4.74 7.16
C ILE A 96 4.07 -5.60 6.09
N GLY A 97 3.50 -5.68 4.88
CA GLY A 97 4.04 -6.53 3.81
C GLY A 97 5.05 -5.84 2.89
N GLY A 98 5.32 -4.54 3.04
CA GLY A 98 6.24 -3.88 2.13
C GLY A 98 6.22 -2.36 2.16
N ILE A 99 7.00 -1.77 1.26
CA ILE A 99 7.40 -0.38 1.28
C ILE A 99 7.35 0.22 -0.13
N SER A 100 7.13 1.53 -0.21
CA SER A 100 7.40 2.28 -1.44
C SER A 100 8.34 3.44 -1.13
N PHE A 101 9.31 3.65 -2.01
CA PHE A 101 10.31 4.70 -1.84
C PHE A 101 10.68 5.35 -3.17
N ILE A 102 11.28 6.53 -3.08
CA ILE A 102 11.82 7.27 -4.21
C ILE A 102 13.34 7.25 -4.11
N LEU A 103 14.02 6.93 -5.22
CA LEU A 103 15.46 7.02 -5.32
C LEU A 103 15.90 8.47 -5.42
N ALA A 104 16.86 8.87 -4.60
CA ALA A 104 17.48 10.20 -4.65
C ALA A 104 18.54 10.30 -5.74
N GLN A 105 18.99 9.17 -6.28
CA GLN A 105 20.05 9.07 -7.27
C GLN A 105 19.60 8.16 -8.42
N ASP A 106 20.24 8.30 -9.57
CA ASP A 106 19.98 7.45 -10.73
C ASP A 106 20.69 6.09 -10.56
N ILE A 107 19.99 5.16 -9.93
CA ILE A 107 20.42 3.79 -9.70
C ILE A 107 19.54 2.88 -10.54
N SER A 108 20.14 2.03 -11.35
CA SER A 108 19.40 1.03 -12.12
C SER A 108 18.88 -0.05 -11.18
N ILE A 109 17.55 -0.16 -11.08
CA ILE A 109 16.85 -1.15 -10.27
C ILE A 109 15.83 -1.88 -11.16
N ASN A 110 15.83 -3.20 -11.08
CA ASN A 110 14.93 -4.07 -11.83
C ASN A 110 13.95 -4.79 -10.90
N ILE A 111 12.82 -5.21 -11.45
CA ILE A 111 11.88 -6.08 -10.75
C ILE A 111 12.59 -7.41 -10.43
N GLY A 112 12.48 -7.86 -9.17
CA GLY A 112 13.14 -9.05 -8.67
C GLY A 112 14.48 -8.79 -7.97
N ASP A 113 15.05 -7.59 -8.10
CA ASP A 113 16.26 -7.23 -7.35
C ASP A 113 16.00 -7.27 -5.85
N VAL A 114 17.03 -7.69 -5.09
CA VAL A 114 16.99 -7.83 -3.63
C VAL A 114 17.99 -6.87 -3.00
N PHE A 115 17.52 -6.14 -2.00
CA PHE A 115 18.31 -5.15 -1.26
C PHE A 115 17.97 -5.18 0.22
N ASP A 116 18.85 -4.62 1.06
CA ASP A 116 18.50 -4.18 2.39
C ASP A 116 18.03 -2.72 2.35
N ILE A 117 17.00 -2.41 3.12
CA ILE A 117 16.54 -1.05 3.34
C ILE A 117 16.64 -0.68 4.81
N GLN A 118 17.15 0.50 5.09
CA GLN A 118 17.38 0.99 6.45
C GLN A 118 16.73 2.36 6.59
N PHE A 119 15.91 2.53 7.62
CA PHE A 119 15.30 3.82 7.98
C PHE A 119 14.90 3.84 9.45
N VAL A 120 14.55 5.01 9.96
CA VAL A 120 14.11 5.20 11.34
C VAL A 120 12.65 5.66 11.32
N LEU A 121 11.82 5.05 12.16
CA LEU A 121 10.45 5.49 12.39
C LEU A 121 10.46 6.80 13.20
N ASP A 122 9.41 7.62 13.04
CA ASP A 122 9.20 8.82 13.85
C ASP A 122 8.31 8.52 15.07
N ASP A 123 8.52 7.35 15.67
CA ASP A 123 7.96 6.96 16.95
C ASP A 123 8.81 7.50 18.12
N ASP A 124 8.30 7.40 19.34
CA ASP A 124 8.99 7.89 20.53
C ASP A 124 10.34 7.18 20.76
N GLY A 125 10.45 5.92 20.32
CA GLY A 125 11.66 5.11 20.42
C GLY A 125 12.66 5.33 19.28
N GLN A 126 12.29 6.07 18.23
CA GLN A 126 13.07 6.17 16.99
C GLN A 126 13.51 4.79 16.49
N SER A 127 12.55 3.88 16.40
CA SER A 127 12.81 2.49 16.05
C SER A 127 13.51 2.39 14.70
N MET A 128 14.69 1.76 14.72
CA MET A 128 15.45 1.51 13.49
C MET A 128 14.92 0.28 12.79
N ILE A 129 14.49 0.46 11.55
CA ILE A 129 14.05 -0.63 10.69
C ILE A 129 15.17 -0.99 9.72
N HIS A 130 15.50 -2.27 9.71
CA HIS A 130 16.48 -2.87 8.79
C HIS A 130 15.86 -4.14 8.21
N GLU A 131 15.49 -4.09 6.91
CA GLU A 131 14.73 -5.13 6.28
C GLU A 131 15.25 -5.47 4.89
N GLU A 132 15.26 -6.75 4.59
CA GLU A 132 15.47 -7.24 3.23
C GLU A 132 14.20 -7.03 2.42
N ILE A 133 14.36 -6.48 1.23
CA ILE A 133 13.26 -6.17 0.31
C ILE A 133 13.47 -6.80 -1.07
N ILE A 134 12.37 -7.21 -1.69
CA ILE A 134 12.33 -7.67 -3.08
C ILE A 134 11.56 -6.64 -3.91
N VAL A 135 12.18 -6.12 -4.95
CA VAL A 135 11.53 -5.15 -5.84
C VAL A 135 10.39 -5.82 -6.61
N ARG A 136 9.18 -5.29 -6.49
CA ARG A 136 7.98 -5.80 -7.16
C ARG A 136 7.46 -4.87 -8.23
N ARG A 137 7.82 -3.59 -8.19
CA ARG A 137 7.38 -2.60 -9.16
C ARG A 137 8.38 -1.46 -9.28
N THR A 138 8.59 -1.01 -10.51
CA THR A 138 9.32 0.22 -10.83
C THR A 138 8.40 1.15 -11.63
N ASN A 139 8.40 2.44 -11.30
CA ASN A 139 7.67 3.47 -12.04
C ASN A 139 8.46 4.78 -11.98
N GLY A 140 9.40 4.93 -12.92
CA GLY A 140 10.40 5.98 -12.85
C GLY A 140 11.20 5.87 -11.54
N PRO A 141 11.38 6.96 -10.79
CA PRO A 141 12.14 6.95 -9.54
C PRO A 141 11.38 6.26 -8.38
N CYS A 142 10.08 5.98 -8.55
CA CYS A 142 9.26 5.37 -7.50
C CYS A 142 9.33 3.84 -7.58
N ILE A 143 9.86 3.24 -6.53
CA ILE A 143 10.02 1.80 -6.38
C ILE A 143 9.01 1.28 -5.36
N GLY A 144 8.37 0.16 -5.69
CA GLY A 144 7.55 -0.62 -4.75
C GLY A 144 8.21 -1.95 -4.48
N ALA A 145 8.43 -2.26 -3.21
CA ALA A 145 9.08 -3.49 -2.79
C ALA A 145 8.28 -4.19 -1.68
N GLU A 146 8.46 -5.49 -1.60
CA GLU A 146 7.91 -6.37 -0.59
C GLU A 146 9.02 -6.74 0.39
N PHE A 147 8.71 -6.87 1.67
CA PHE A 147 9.66 -7.40 2.64
C PHE A 147 9.82 -8.91 2.43
N SER A 148 11.06 -9.40 2.35
CA SER A 148 11.34 -10.84 2.09
C SER A 148 10.77 -11.75 3.17
N HIS A 149 10.74 -11.27 4.41
CA HIS A 149 10.26 -12.00 5.57
C HIS A 149 8.95 -11.43 6.13
N HIS A 150 7.98 -11.17 5.24
CA HIS A 150 6.69 -10.59 5.65
C HIS A 150 5.87 -11.49 6.58
N ASP A 151 6.16 -12.80 6.63
CA ASP A 151 5.52 -13.74 7.55
C ASP A 151 6.12 -13.71 8.96
N THR A 152 7.27 -13.05 9.15
CA THR A 152 7.86 -12.85 10.48
C THR A 152 7.17 -11.68 11.16
N TYR A 153 6.66 -11.89 12.37
CA TYR A 153 6.00 -10.85 13.14
C TYR A 153 6.97 -9.71 13.46
N LYS A 154 6.64 -8.52 13.04
CA LYS A 154 7.43 -7.29 13.19
C LYS A 154 6.69 -6.34 14.12
N TYR A 155 6.88 -6.55 15.41
CA TYR A 155 6.13 -5.86 16.46
C TYR A 155 6.17 -4.33 16.30
N GLU A 156 7.36 -3.76 16.10
CA GLU A 156 7.55 -2.32 15.99
C GLU A 156 6.81 -1.74 14.78
N LEU A 157 6.90 -2.42 13.65
CA LEU A 157 6.28 -1.99 12.41
C LEU A 157 4.75 -2.15 12.45
N ASP A 158 4.26 -3.26 12.98
CA ASP A 158 2.83 -3.52 13.14
C ASP A 158 2.19 -2.52 14.11
N PHE A 159 2.82 -2.32 15.25
CA PHE A 159 2.38 -1.33 16.25
C PHE A 159 2.35 0.08 15.65
N TYR A 160 3.42 0.48 14.94
CA TYR A 160 3.52 1.78 14.31
C TYR A 160 2.42 2.01 13.26
N ILE A 161 2.18 1.02 12.39
CA ILE A 161 1.15 1.11 11.34
C ILE A 161 -0.25 1.12 11.95
N SER A 162 -0.51 0.28 12.94
CA SER A 162 -1.81 0.21 13.62
C SER A 162 -2.14 1.49 14.37
N ALA A 163 -1.15 2.12 15.01
CA ALA A 163 -1.34 3.38 15.72
C ALA A 163 -1.64 4.58 14.79
N ARG A 164 -1.15 4.55 13.54
CA ARG A 164 -1.30 5.66 12.57
C ARG A 164 -2.27 5.37 11.43
N GLY A 165 -2.49 4.11 11.16
CA GLY A 165 -3.44 3.66 10.15
C GLY A 165 -4.84 3.62 10.70
N GLY A 166 -5.35 4.58 11.39
CA GLY A 166 -6.67 4.59 12.05
C GLY A 166 -7.54 3.39 11.68
N ALA A 167 -8.26 2.84 12.62
CA ALA A 167 -9.12 1.68 12.41
C ALA A 167 -9.75 1.73 11.01
N PHE A 168 -9.77 0.62 10.34
CA PHE A 168 -10.46 0.44 9.08
C PHE A 168 -11.86 1.08 9.17
N GLU A 169 -11.99 2.37 8.82
CA GLU A 169 -13.25 3.03 8.53
C GLU A 169 -13.62 2.85 7.06
#